data_cb8a5210c052971d753516204509e6d6
#
_entry.id   cb8a5210c052971d753516204509e6d6
#
_cell.length_a   1.000
_cell.length_b   1.000
_cell.length_c   1.000
_cell.angle_alpha   90.00
_cell.angle_beta   90.00
_cell.angle_gamma   90.00
#
_symmetry.space_group_name_H-M   'P 1'
#
loop_
_entity.id
_entity.type
_entity.pdbx_description
1 polymer ?
#
loop_
_entity_poly.entity_id
_entity_poly.type
_entity_poly.pdbx_seq_one_letter_code
_entity_poly.pdbx_strand_id
1 'polypeptide(L)'
;MADEAAALFGVPKDLFARLVHQESNWNPRALSPAGAIGLAQLMPDTARKLGVDPYDPKANLEGGALYLKQQYMRFRSWKLAIAAYNAGPEAVENYGDVPPYTETQNYVRVVLGN
;
A
#
# COMPACT_ATOMS: atom_id res chain seq x y z
N MET A 1 -10.26 3.92 -11.87
CA MET A 1 -9.62 4.78 -10.85
C MET A 1 -8.27 4.24 -10.37
N ALA A 2 -8.18 2.96 -10.03
CA ALA A 2 -6.91 2.40 -9.55
C ALA A 2 -5.82 2.42 -10.62
N ASP A 3 -6.16 2.10 -11.87
CA ASP A 3 -5.19 2.11 -12.97
C ASP A 3 -4.62 3.51 -13.21
N GLU A 4 -5.46 4.51 -13.11
CA GLU A 4 -5.03 5.91 -13.29
C GLU A 4 -4.12 6.35 -12.14
N ALA A 5 -4.44 5.98 -10.91
CA ALA A 5 -3.60 6.28 -9.76
C ALA A 5 -2.23 5.61 -9.89
N ALA A 6 -2.21 4.33 -10.29
CA ALA A 6 -0.96 3.61 -10.52
C ALA A 6 -0.12 4.26 -11.62
N ALA A 7 -0.75 4.62 -12.74
CA ALA A 7 -0.06 5.26 -13.86
C ALA A 7 0.54 6.61 -13.45
N LEU A 8 -0.17 7.36 -12.62
CA LEU A 8 0.26 8.70 -12.19
C LEU A 8 1.63 8.66 -11.50
N PHE A 9 1.93 7.60 -10.76
CA PHE A 9 3.16 7.49 -9.99
C PHE A 9 4.10 6.38 -10.50
N GLY A 10 3.80 5.80 -11.67
CA GLY A 10 4.65 4.76 -12.24
C GLY A 10 4.64 3.44 -11.48
N VAL A 11 3.52 3.11 -10.87
CA VAL A 11 3.33 1.83 -10.18
C VAL A 11 2.74 0.82 -11.18
N PRO A 12 3.22 -0.44 -11.20
CA PRO A 12 2.62 -1.44 -12.07
C PRO A 12 1.13 -1.62 -11.76
N LYS A 13 0.28 -1.54 -12.78
CA LYS A 13 -1.18 -1.56 -12.61
C LYS A 13 -1.69 -2.81 -11.95
N ASP A 14 -1.21 -3.98 -12.40
CA ASP A 14 -1.68 -5.26 -11.87
C ASP A 14 -1.28 -5.43 -10.40
N LEU A 15 -0.09 -4.99 -10.06
CA LEU A 15 0.41 -5.03 -8.69
C LEU A 15 -0.46 -4.16 -7.78
N PHE A 16 -0.75 -2.93 -8.22
CA PHE A 16 -1.57 -2.02 -7.41
C PHE A 16 -3.01 -2.53 -7.28
N ALA A 17 -3.55 -3.11 -8.34
CA ALA A 17 -4.90 -3.71 -8.28
C ALA A 17 -4.95 -4.85 -7.25
N ARG A 18 -3.93 -5.70 -7.21
CA ARG A 18 -3.86 -6.78 -6.22
C ARG A 18 -3.71 -6.22 -4.81
N LEU A 19 -2.97 -5.13 -4.64
CA LEU A 19 -2.83 -4.47 -3.35
C LEU A 19 -4.18 -3.96 -2.86
N VAL A 20 -4.91 -3.22 -3.69
CA VAL A 20 -6.22 -2.69 -3.32
C VAL A 20 -7.20 -3.81 -3.00
N HIS A 21 -7.19 -4.87 -3.80
CA HIS A 21 -8.04 -6.04 -3.53
C HIS A 21 -7.71 -6.65 -2.16
N GLN A 22 -6.43 -6.83 -1.87
CA GLN A 22 -6.00 -7.40 -0.58
C GLN A 22 -6.34 -6.49 0.59
N GLU A 23 -6.20 -5.17 0.42
CA GLU A 23 -6.44 -4.23 1.51
C GLU A 23 -7.93 -4.08 1.86
N SER A 24 -8.77 -3.91 0.87
CA SER A 24 -10.16 -3.51 1.10
C SER A 24 -11.20 -4.34 0.36
N ASN A 25 -10.77 -5.27 -0.50
CA ASN A 25 -11.66 -5.96 -1.42
C ASN A 25 -12.51 -4.95 -2.23
N TRP A 26 -11.88 -3.82 -2.60
CA TRP A 26 -12.49 -2.73 -3.38
C TRP A 26 -13.62 -2.01 -2.63
N ASN A 27 -13.66 -2.08 -1.30
CA ASN A 27 -14.66 -1.38 -0.51
C ASN A 27 -14.16 0.02 -0.12
N PRO A 28 -14.73 1.09 -0.69
CA PRO A 28 -14.28 2.45 -0.37
C PRO A 28 -14.62 2.87 1.06
N ARG A 29 -15.47 2.10 1.76
CA ARG A 29 -15.85 2.37 3.14
C ARG A 29 -15.11 1.47 4.13
N ALA A 30 -14.13 0.69 3.66
CA ALA A 30 -13.39 -0.20 4.56
C ALA A 30 -12.69 0.59 5.66
N LEU A 31 -12.79 0.10 6.88
CA LEU A 31 -12.13 0.68 8.04
C LEU A 31 -11.59 -0.46 8.88
N SER A 32 -10.28 -0.53 9.03
CA SER A 32 -9.67 -1.61 9.81
C SER A 32 -9.77 -1.33 11.30
N PRO A 33 -9.64 -2.37 12.16
CA PRO A 33 -9.59 -2.17 13.61
C PRO A 33 -8.48 -1.20 14.06
N ALA A 34 -7.38 -1.14 13.31
CA ALA A 34 -6.27 -0.23 13.61
C ALA A 34 -6.50 1.20 13.10
N GLY A 35 -7.57 1.44 12.33
CA GLY A 35 -7.92 2.77 11.84
C GLY A 35 -7.50 3.05 10.40
N ALA A 36 -7.08 2.04 9.65
CA ALA A 36 -6.77 2.22 8.22
C ALA A 36 -8.05 2.45 7.43
N ILE A 37 -8.02 3.36 6.47
CA ILE A 37 -9.20 3.92 5.83
C ILE A 37 -9.20 3.64 4.32
N GLY A 38 -10.35 3.16 3.83
CA GLY A 38 -10.70 3.18 2.41
C GLY A 38 -10.05 2.13 1.55
N LEU A 39 -10.08 2.35 0.26
CA LEU A 39 -9.66 1.39 -0.77
C LEU A 39 -8.22 0.92 -0.59
N ALA A 40 -7.30 1.83 -0.31
CA ALA A 40 -5.88 1.52 -0.15
C ALA A 40 -5.48 1.38 1.32
N GLN A 41 -6.44 1.49 2.24
CA GLN A 41 -6.23 1.32 3.69
C GLN A 41 -5.11 2.22 4.21
N LEU A 42 -5.28 3.54 4.01
CA LEU A 42 -4.33 4.53 4.51
C LEU A 42 -4.59 4.83 5.99
N MET A 43 -3.53 4.83 6.77
CA MET A 43 -3.61 5.33 8.14
C MET A 43 -3.77 6.85 8.12
N PRO A 44 -4.50 7.43 9.10
CA PRO A 44 -4.71 8.89 9.13
C PRO A 44 -3.43 9.70 9.08
N ASP A 45 -2.39 9.29 9.81
CA ASP A 45 -1.10 10.00 9.81
C ASP A 45 -0.44 9.95 8.44
N THR A 46 -0.49 8.80 7.78
CA THR A 46 0.07 8.66 6.44
C THR A 46 -0.68 9.54 5.44
N ALA A 47 -2.01 9.53 5.50
CA ALA A 47 -2.83 10.37 4.62
C ALA A 47 -2.52 11.85 4.81
N ARG A 48 -2.33 12.28 6.06
CA ARG A 48 -1.99 13.66 6.38
C ARG A 48 -0.63 14.05 5.78
N LYS A 49 0.36 13.17 5.92
CA LYS A 49 1.70 13.41 5.36
C LYS A 49 1.69 13.46 3.83
N LEU A 50 0.82 12.67 3.21
CA LEU A 50 0.67 12.66 1.75
C LEU A 50 -0.18 13.82 1.24
N GLY A 51 -0.90 14.51 2.11
CA GLY A 51 -1.75 15.62 1.73
C GLY A 51 -3.04 15.18 1.04
N VAL A 52 -3.56 13.99 1.35
CA VAL A 52 -4.77 13.48 0.73
C VAL A 52 -5.88 13.28 1.76
N ASP A 53 -7.14 13.43 1.31
CA ASP A 53 -8.31 13.06 2.11
C ASP A 53 -8.55 11.57 1.97
N PRO A 54 -8.32 10.76 3.03
CA PRO A 54 -8.45 9.31 2.90
C PRO A 54 -9.90 8.85 2.73
N TYR A 55 -10.86 9.71 2.99
CA TYR A 55 -12.28 9.39 2.84
C TYR A 55 -12.78 9.61 1.41
N ASP A 56 -12.04 10.31 0.58
CA ASP A 56 -12.36 10.46 -0.84
C ASP A 56 -11.72 9.29 -1.60
N PRO A 57 -12.54 8.45 -2.29
CA PRO A 57 -12.01 7.23 -2.93
C PRO A 57 -10.88 7.50 -3.94
N LYS A 58 -11.02 8.53 -4.76
CA LYS A 58 -9.98 8.86 -5.74
C LYS A 58 -8.70 9.32 -5.05
N ALA A 59 -8.81 10.22 -4.08
CA ALA A 59 -7.65 10.71 -3.33
C ALA A 59 -7.00 9.59 -2.54
N ASN A 60 -7.79 8.68 -1.99
CA ASN A 60 -7.29 7.52 -1.26
C ASN A 60 -6.43 6.63 -2.17
N LEU A 61 -6.91 6.31 -3.37
CA LEU A 61 -6.15 5.51 -4.32
C LEU A 61 -4.87 6.22 -4.76
N GLU A 62 -4.94 7.52 -5.03
CA GLU A 62 -3.77 8.30 -5.40
C GLU A 62 -2.74 8.31 -4.26
N GLY A 63 -3.22 8.49 -3.04
CA GLY A 63 -2.35 8.44 -1.85
C GLY A 63 -1.71 7.07 -1.67
N GLY A 64 -2.47 6.00 -1.89
CA GLY A 64 -1.94 4.64 -1.80
C GLY A 64 -0.86 4.37 -2.83
N ALA A 65 -1.10 4.76 -4.09
CA ALA A 65 -0.10 4.60 -5.14
C ALA A 65 1.15 5.43 -4.86
N LEU A 66 0.99 6.66 -4.40
CA LEU A 66 2.12 7.51 -4.04
C LEU A 66 2.93 6.91 -2.89
N TYR A 67 2.25 6.43 -1.84
CA TYR A 67 2.92 5.83 -0.69
C TYR A 67 3.71 4.59 -1.09
N LEU A 68 3.11 3.72 -1.92
CA LEU A 68 3.81 2.54 -2.43
C LEU A 68 5.02 2.95 -3.26
N LYS A 69 4.89 3.98 -4.10
CA LYS A 69 6.02 4.49 -4.88
C LYS A 69 7.13 5.01 -3.98
N GLN A 70 6.79 5.71 -2.92
CA GLN A 70 7.80 6.19 -1.95
C GLN A 70 8.56 5.01 -1.34
N GLN A 71 7.88 3.93 -1.02
CA GLN A 71 8.55 2.73 -0.50
C GLN A 71 9.45 2.10 -1.55
N TYR A 72 9.01 2.06 -2.80
CA TYR A 72 9.85 1.57 -3.88
C TYR A 72 11.12 2.43 -4.05
N MET A 73 10.99 3.76 -3.97
CA MET A 73 12.16 4.65 -4.07
C MET A 73 13.14 4.43 -2.93
N ARG A 74 12.63 4.07 -1.75
CA ARG A 74 13.45 3.82 -0.56
C ARG A 74 14.18 2.48 -0.66
N PHE A 75 13.51 1.42 -1.07
CA PHE A 75 14.06 0.06 -1.06
C PHE A 75 14.49 -0.47 -2.41
N ARG A 76 14.09 0.17 -3.50
CA ARG A 76 14.42 -0.20 -4.88
C ARG A 76 14.02 -1.63 -5.24
N SER A 77 12.95 -2.12 -4.62
CA SER A 77 12.42 -3.46 -4.86
C SER A 77 10.91 -3.39 -4.62
N TRP A 78 10.14 -3.86 -5.59
CA TRP A 78 8.67 -3.92 -5.40
C TRP A 78 8.30 -4.89 -4.29
N LYS A 79 9.03 -5.99 -4.15
CA LYS A 79 8.81 -6.94 -3.06
C LYS A 79 8.97 -6.25 -1.71
N LEU A 80 10.04 -5.51 -1.51
CA LEU A 80 10.29 -4.80 -0.25
C LEU A 80 9.34 -3.62 -0.07
N ALA A 81 8.97 -2.95 -1.15
CA ALA A 81 7.99 -1.87 -1.09
C ALA A 81 6.63 -2.37 -0.61
N ILE A 82 6.19 -3.52 -1.13
CA ILE A 82 4.93 -4.15 -0.70
C ILE A 82 5.01 -4.55 0.77
N ALA A 83 6.14 -5.14 1.18
CA ALA A 83 6.33 -5.49 2.59
C ALA A 83 6.27 -4.26 3.50
N ALA A 84 6.90 -3.16 3.08
CA ALA A 84 6.89 -1.90 3.83
C ALA A 84 5.49 -1.28 3.88
N TYR A 85 4.71 -1.42 2.81
CA TYR A 85 3.34 -0.94 2.79
C TYR A 85 2.50 -1.61 3.90
N ASN A 86 2.70 -2.91 4.09
CA ASN A 86 1.96 -3.70 5.08
C ASN A 86 2.54 -3.56 6.50
N ALA A 87 3.85 -3.76 6.65
CA ALA A 87 4.50 -3.86 7.96
C ALA A 87 5.16 -2.56 8.44
N GLY A 88 5.22 -1.55 7.57
CA GLY A 88 5.95 -0.32 7.85
C GLY A 88 7.40 -0.39 7.36
N PRO A 89 7.95 0.75 6.89
CA PRO A 89 9.32 0.76 6.37
C PRO A 89 10.38 0.47 7.43
N GLU A 90 10.12 0.83 8.70
CA GLU A 90 11.07 0.57 9.79
C GLU A 90 11.30 -0.94 9.99
N ALA A 91 10.24 -1.74 9.90
CA ALA A 91 10.36 -3.18 10.04
C ALA A 91 11.21 -3.78 8.90
N VAL A 92 10.99 -3.32 7.67
CA VAL A 92 11.77 -3.78 6.52
C VAL A 92 13.24 -3.40 6.69
N GLU A 93 13.52 -2.18 7.14
CA GLU A 93 14.90 -1.75 7.40
C GLU A 93 15.54 -2.57 8.49
N ASN A 94 14.84 -2.81 9.59
CA ASN A 94 15.38 -3.53 10.73
C ASN A 94 15.77 -4.97 10.38
N TYR A 95 14.99 -5.62 9.52
CA TYR A 95 15.28 -6.98 9.08
C TYR A 95 16.15 -7.04 7.83
N GLY A 96 16.26 -5.94 7.10
CA GLY A 96 16.97 -5.90 5.83
C GLY A 96 16.32 -6.74 4.74
N ASP A 97 15.06 -7.11 4.90
CA ASP A 97 14.29 -7.96 4.01
C ASP A 97 12.83 -7.90 4.43
N VAL A 98 11.98 -8.72 3.80
CA VAL A 98 10.61 -8.91 4.26
C VAL A 98 10.65 -9.39 5.71
N PRO A 99 9.99 -8.70 6.65
CA PRO A 99 9.99 -9.15 8.04
C PRO A 99 9.39 -10.56 8.16
N PRO A 100 9.85 -11.36 9.14
CA PRO A 100 9.37 -12.74 9.29
C PRO A 100 7.98 -12.83 9.93
N TYR A 101 7.11 -11.88 9.65
CA TYR A 101 5.72 -11.88 10.10
C TYR A 101 4.89 -12.70 9.11
N THR A 102 4.15 -13.68 9.60
CA THR A 102 3.31 -14.53 8.74
C THR A 102 2.36 -13.68 7.88
N GLU A 103 1.73 -12.68 8.49
CA GLU A 103 0.83 -11.77 7.77
C GLU A 103 1.55 -11.07 6.61
N THR A 104 2.73 -10.51 6.87
CA THR A 104 3.46 -9.76 5.85
C THR A 104 3.97 -10.66 4.74
N GLN A 105 4.46 -11.85 5.08
CA GLN A 105 4.92 -12.81 4.08
C GLN A 105 3.79 -13.25 3.16
N ASN A 106 2.61 -13.51 3.71
CA ASN A 106 1.42 -13.85 2.92
C ASN A 106 0.96 -12.66 2.06
N TYR A 107 0.96 -11.47 2.63
CA TYR A 107 0.61 -10.25 1.94
C TYR A 107 1.51 -10.04 0.71
N VAL A 108 2.80 -10.15 0.89
CA VAL A 108 3.77 -9.98 -0.20
C VAL A 108 3.52 -11.00 -1.32
N ARG A 109 3.30 -12.27 -0.96
CA ARG A 109 3.05 -13.31 -1.94
C ARG A 109 1.82 -13.01 -2.78
N VAL A 110 0.73 -12.62 -2.13
CA VAL A 110 -0.53 -12.34 -2.81
C VAL A 110 -0.42 -11.10 -3.70
N VAL A 111 0.12 -10.02 -3.18
CA VAL A 111 0.19 -8.75 -3.92
C VAL A 111 1.21 -8.82 -5.04
N LEU A 112 2.32 -9.49 -4.83
CA LEU A 112 3.33 -9.67 -5.86
C LEU A 112 2.82 -10.57 -7.00
N GLY A 113 1.88 -11.45 -6.71
CA GLY A 113 1.24 -12.28 -7.72
C GLY A 113 2.01 -13.55 -8.07
N ASN A 114 2.86 -14.00 -7.18
CA ASN A 114 3.65 -15.23 -7.39
C ASN A 114 3.07 -16.38 -6.59
#